data_b19b170c08bf3a64f50ff215826420f8
#
_entry.id   b19b170c08bf3a64f50ff215826420f8
#
_cell.length_a   1.000
_cell.length_b   1.000
_cell.length_c   1.000
_cell.angle_alpha   90.00
_cell.angle_beta   90.00
_cell.angle_gamma   90.00
#
_symmetry.space_group_name_H-M   'P 1'
#
loop_
_entity.id
_entity.type
_entity.pdbx_description
1 polymer ?
#
loop_
_entity_poly.entity_id
_entity_poly.type
_entity_poly.pdbx_seq_one_letter_code
_entity_poly.pdbx_strand_id
1 'polypeptide(L)'
;MRIAVLIEDRCKPNSNAFDYLKKWAGSCGGECIQVIGEKCRILESACPPCIVRAKHCPDDAVIIINLPAELETDMVHRYSLNGFRLFKLPTPSKDSVVGILGPNGMGKSTAINALSGRMVPNLGDWSDKDPDWDNIIETLPRGELRDFLIAVKEQKISVAVKPQNVDKIPKRVDGTVSELLSKVDERGIFSEITKELGLDHLLDRKVKQLSGGELQ
;
A
#
# COMPACT_ATOMS: atom_id res chain seq x y z
N MET A 1 -8.56 -18.96 -2.44
CA MET A 1 -8.80 -18.01 -3.53
C MET A 1 -8.33 -18.63 -4.86
N ARG A 2 -8.96 -18.27 -5.99
CA ARG A 2 -8.56 -18.75 -7.32
C ARG A 2 -8.24 -17.58 -8.20
N ILE A 3 -7.15 -17.63 -8.93
CA ILE A 3 -6.77 -16.59 -9.91
C ILE A 3 -6.54 -17.23 -11.28
N ALA A 4 -6.90 -16.52 -12.33
CA ALA A 4 -6.58 -16.91 -13.70
C ALA A 4 -5.29 -16.19 -14.11
N VAL A 5 -4.30 -16.96 -14.56
CA VAL A 5 -3.00 -16.45 -15.01
C VAL A 5 -2.83 -16.77 -16.49
N LEU A 6 -2.37 -15.80 -17.27
CA LEU A 6 -2.06 -15.98 -18.67
C LEU A 6 -0.60 -16.41 -18.85
N ILE A 7 -0.39 -17.51 -19.58
CA ILE A 7 0.93 -17.94 -20.03
C ILE A 7 1.21 -17.23 -21.36
N GLU A 8 1.99 -16.16 -21.32
CA GLU A 8 2.27 -15.31 -22.49
C GLU A 8 2.87 -16.09 -23.66
N ASP A 9 3.75 -17.06 -23.40
CA ASP A 9 4.39 -17.88 -24.43
C ASP A 9 3.40 -18.73 -25.25
N ARG A 10 2.24 -19.06 -24.66
CA ARG A 10 1.18 -19.83 -25.31
C ARG A 10 0.11 -18.96 -25.97
N CYS A 11 0.04 -17.68 -25.61
CA CYS A 11 -0.90 -16.71 -26.18
C CYS A 11 -0.17 -15.76 -27.14
N LYS A 12 0.35 -16.32 -28.25
CA LYS A 12 1.03 -15.52 -29.28
C LYS A 12 0.03 -14.83 -30.20
N PRO A 13 0.38 -13.70 -30.81
CA PRO A 13 -0.41 -13.09 -31.88
C PRO A 13 -0.76 -14.13 -32.96
N ASN A 14 -2.00 -14.15 -33.42
CA ASN A 14 -2.54 -15.11 -34.38
C ASN A 14 -2.62 -16.59 -33.90
N SER A 15 -2.50 -16.84 -32.61
CA SER A 15 -2.82 -18.16 -32.04
C SER A 15 -4.33 -18.31 -31.79
N ASN A 16 -4.79 -19.56 -31.72
CA ASN A 16 -6.18 -19.86 -31.37
C ASN A 16 -6.54 -19.33 -29.98
N ALA A 17 -5.57 -19.33 -29.06
CA ALA A 17 -5.73 -18.75 -27.71
C ALA A 17 -5.93 -17.24 -27.76
N PHE A 18 -5.21 -16.53 -28.62
CA PHE A 18 -5.37 -15.08 -28.78
C PHE A 18 -6.78 -14.71 -29.29
N ASP A 19 -7.25 -15.39 -30.35
CA ASP A 19 -8.59 -15.15 -30.90
C ASP A 19 -9.68 -15.53 -29.91
N TYR A 20 -9.46 -16.59 -29.15
CA TYR A 20 -10.35 -17.00 -28.07
C TYR A 20 -10.46 -15.92 -27.00
N LEU A 21 -9.34 -15.41 -26.49
CA LEU A 21 -9.31 -14.38 -25.46
C LEU A 21 -9.88 -13.05 -25.97
N LYS A 22 -9.61 -12.69 -27.20
CA LYS A 22 -10.19 -11.50 -27.85
C LYS A 22 -11.72 -11.54 -27.93
N LYS A 23 -12.30 -12.70 -28.27
CA LYS A 23 -13.75 -12.93 -28.23
C LYS A 23 -14.31 -12.75 -26.81
N TRP A 24 -13.57 -13.18 -25.82
CA TRP A 24 -14.03 -13.15 -24.43
C TRP A 24 -13.82 -11.81 -23.74
N ALA A 25 -12.93 -10.95 -24.23
CA ALA A 25 -12.71 -9.61 -23.70
C ALA A 25 -14.00 -8.77 -23.65
N GLY A 26 -14.86 -8.92 -24.68
CA GLY A 26 -16.17 -8.25 -24.73
C GLY A 26 -17.30 -8.90 -23.93
N SER A 27 -17.10 -10.13 -23.46
CA SER A 27 -18.15 -10.92 -22.79
C SER A 27 -17.93 -11.10 -21.29
N CYS A 28 -16.77 -10.66 -20.79
CA CYS A 28 -16.44 -10.71 -19.39
C CYS A 28 -16.96 -9.44 -18.72
N GLY A 29 -18.00 -9.54 -17.91
CA GLY A 29 -18.68 -8.40 -17.27
C GLY A 29 -17.85 -7.53 -16.33
N GLY A 30 -16.52 -7.65 -16.35
CA GLY A 30 -15.61 -6.95 -15.46
C GLY A 30 -14.34 -6.43 -16.09
N GLU A 31 -14.28 -6.20 -17.41
CA GLU A 31 -13.06 -5.71 -18.10
C GLU A 31 -11.77 -6.45 -17.73
N CYS A 32 -11.91 -7.72 -17.30
CA CYS A 32 -10.79 -8.49 -16.76
C CYS A 32 -9.80 -8.97 -17.82
N ILE A 33 -10.20 -8.95 -19.10
CA ILE A 33 -9.34 -9.28 -20.25
C ILE A 33 -9.18 -8.03 -21.08
N GLN A 34 -7.96 -7.54 -21.18
CA GLN A 34 -7.59 -6.40 -22.02
C GLN A 34 -6.79 -6.87 -23.22
N VAL A 35 -7.16 -6.36 -24.40
CA VAL A 35 -6.40 -6.55 -25.64
C VAL A 35 -5.66 -5.25 -25.95
N ILE A 36 -4.33 -5.27 -25.85
CA ILE A 36 -3.46 -4.12 -26.10
C ILE A 36 -2.60 -4.44 -27.31
N GLY A 37 -3.00 -3.93 -28.47
CA GLY A 37 -2.34 -4.26 -29.75
C GLY A 37 -2.47 -5.76 -30.05
N GLU A 38 -1.34 -6.44 -30.19
CA GLU A 38 -1.24 -7.87 -30.48
C GLU A 38 -1.07 -8.74 -29.23
N LYS A 39 -1.31 -8.22 -28.03
CA LYS A 39 -1.19 -8.94 -26.75
C LYS A 39 -2.50 -8.94 -25.98
N CYS A 40 -2.83 -10.08 -25.41
CA CYS A 40 -3.87 -10.18 -24.38
C CYS A 40 -3.24 -10.07 -23.00
N ARG A 41 -3.95 -9.40 -22.09
CA ARG A 41 -3.58 -9.33 -20.68
C ARG A 41 -4.81 -9.64 -19.82
N ILE A 42 -4.62 -10.48 -18.83
CA ILE A 42 -5.63 -10.73 -17.81
C ILE A 42 -5.32 -9.83 -16.61
N LEU A 43 -6.28 -8.99 -16.22
CA LEU A 43 -6.21 -8.22 -14.98
C LEU A 43 -6.64 -9.14 -13.85
N GLU A 44 -5.67 -9.71 -13.16
CA GLU A 44 -5.90 -10.64 -12.04
C GLU A 44 -6.76 -9.99 -10.95
N SER A 45 -6.57 -8.69 -10.72
CA SER A 45 -7.33 -7.90 -9.73
C SER A 45 -8.82 -7.77 -10.03
N ALA A 46 -9.22 -7.88 -11.29
CA ALA A 46 -10.60 -7.72 -11.75
C ALA A 46 -11.24 -9.03 -12.23
N CYS A 47 -10.46 -10.12 -12.34
CA CYS A 47 -10.91 -11.37 -12.93
C CYS A 47 -11.59 -12.27 -11.88
N PRO A 48 -12.92 -12.41 -11.87
CA PRO A 48 -13.58 -13.46 -11.10
C PRO A 48 -13.17 -14.82 -11.70
N PRO A 49 -12.78 -15.82 -10.89
CA PRO A 49 -12.26 -17.09 -11.37
C PRO A 49 -13.34 -17.91 -12.10
N CYS A 50 -13.39 -17.75 -13.38
CA CYS A 50 -14.34 -18.42 -14.26
C CYS A 50 -13.74 -19.74 -14.75
N ILE A 51 -13.85 -20.81 -13.96
CA ILE A 51 -13.26 -22.13 -14.22
C ILE A 51 -13.64 -22.67 -15.61
N VAL A 52 -14.87 -22.41 -16.04
CA VAL A 52 -15.38 -22.93 -17.32
C VAL A 52 -14.61 -22.36 -18.51
N ARG A 53 -14.19 -21.10 -18.44
CA ARG A 53 -13.53 -20.42 -19.56
C ARG A 53 -12.05 -20.79 -19.69
N ALA A 54 -11.35 -20.97 -18.58
CA ALA A 54 -9.95 -21.40 -18.63
C ALA A 54 -9.78 -22.81 -19.19
N LYS A 55 -10.69 -23.73 -18.88
CA LYS A 55 -10.69 -25.11 -19.41
C LYS A 55 -10.94 -25.22 -20.92
N HIS A 56 -11.47 -24.17 -21.54
CA HIS A 56 -11.78 -24.16 -22.97
C HIS A 56 -10.82 -23.33 -23.80
N CYS A 57 -9.73 -22.84 -23.20
CA CYS A 57 -8.68 -22.16 -23.96
C CYS A 57 -7.95 -23.17 -24.84
N PRO A 58 -7.93 -23.00 -26.19
CA PRO A 58 -7.44 -24.04 -27.13
C PRO A 58 -5.97 -24.44 -26.92
N ASP A 59 -5.13 -23.50 -26.46
CA ASP A 59 -3.70 -23.69 -26.33
C ASP A 59 -3.27 -23.80 -24.86
N ASP A 60 -4.22 -24.05 -23.95
CA ASP A 60 -3.99 -24.06 -22.49
C ASP A 60 -3.19 -22.82 -22.00
N ALA A 61 -3.44 -21.67 -22.66
CA ALA A 61 -2.75 -20.44 -22.35
C ALA A 61 -3.25 -19.78 -21.05
N VAL A 62 -4.41 -20.20 -20.54
CA VAL A 62 -4.97 -19.71 -19.29
C VAL A 62 -4.99 -20.82 -18.27
N ILE A 63 -4.29 -20.65 -17.18
CA ILE A 63 -4.29 -21.58 -16.04
C ILE A 63 -4.99 -20.94 -14.84
N ILE A 64 -5.69 -21.79 -14.08
CA ILE A 64 -6.27 -21.39 -12.81
C ILE A 64 -5.38 -21.91 -11.69
N ILE A 65 -4.86 -20.97 -10.91
CA ILE A 65 -4.07 -21.29 -9.73
C ILE A 65 -4.99 -21.21 -8.52
N ASN A 66 -5.07 -22.31 -7.78
CA ASN A 66 -5.72 -22.31 -6.48
C ASN A 66 -4.70 -21.81 -5.45
N LEU A 67 -4.90 -20.60 -4.96
CA LEU A 67 -4.15 -20.13 -3.81
C LEU A 67 -4.72 -20.79 -2.54
N PRO A 68 -3.88 -21.06 -1.52
CA PRO A 68 -4.37 -21.57 -0.24
C PRO A 68 -5.53 -20.69 0.25
N ALA A 69 -6.49 -21.31 0.90
CA ALA A 69 -7.57 -20.57 1.55
C ALA A 69 -6.92 -19.67 2.59
N GLU A 70 -6.89 -18.37 2.31
CA GLU A 70 -6.43 -17.38 3.26
C GLU A 70 -7.44 -17.33 4.40
N LEU A 71 -6.94 -17.22 5.61
CA LEU A 71 -7.76 -16.97 6.79
C LEU A 71 -8.48 -15.63 6.58
N GLU A 72 -9.76 -15.68 6.23
CA GLU A 72 -10.58 -14.48 6.05
C GLU A 72 -10.80 -13.73 7.38
N THR A 73 -10.48 -14.40 8.50
CA THR A 73 -10.84 -13.97 9.84
C THR A 73 -10.02 -12.83 10.43
N ASP A 74 -8.82 -12.54 9.91
CA ASP A 74 -7.93 -11.53 10.50
C ASP A 74 -7.52 -10.43 9.51
N MET A 75 -8.33 -10.22 8.48
CA MET A 75 -8.00 -9.24 7.44
C MET A 75 -8.24 -7.82 7.94
N VAL A 76 -7.19 -7.02 7.93
CA VAL A 76 -7.21 -5.61 8.35
C VAL A 76 -7.52 -4.69 7.18
N HIS A 77 -6.93 -4.94 6.02
CA HIS A 77 -7.13 -4.07 4.84
C HIS A 77 -6.95 -4.84 3.53
N ARG A 78 -7.72 -4.43 2.52
CA ARG A 78 -7.68 -4.98 1.17
C ARG A 78 -7.88 -3.87 0.14
N TYR A 79 -6.99 -3.80 -0.86
CA TYR A 79 -7.08 -2.75 -1.88
C TYR A 79 -8.06 -3.04 -3.02
N SER A 80 -8.25 -4.31 -3.37
CA SER A 80 -9.18 -4.74 -4.42
C SER A 80 -9.49 -6.22 -4.30
N LEU A 81 -10.43 -6.73 -5.09
CA LEU A 81 -10.88 -8.14 -5.05
C LEU A 81 -9.72 -9.15 -5.05
N ASN A 82 -8.71 -8.93 -5.87
CA ASN A 82 -7.50 -9.77 -5.94
C ASN A 82 -6.23 -8.97 -5.64
N GLY A 83 -6.39 -7.79 -5.04
CA GLY A 83 -5.28 -6.93 -4.66
C GLY A 83 -4.59 -7.38 -3.37
N PHE A 84 -3.56 -6.63 -3.02
CA PHE A 84 -2.82 -6.86 -1.78
C PHE A 84 -3.75 -6.85 -0.56
N ARG A 85 -3.46 -7.73 0.40
CA ARG A 85 -4.19 -7.90 1.65
C ARG A 85 -3.25 -7.81 2.83
N LEU A 86 -3.67 -7.07 3.84
CA LEU A 86 -2.98 -6.96 5.11
C LEU A 86 -3.80 -7.68 6.18
N PHE A 87 -3.21 -8.69 6.83
CA PHE A 87 -3.92 -9.51 7.81
C PHE A 87 -3.71 -9.04 9.25
N LYS A 88 -2.57 -8.48 9.58
CA LYS A 88 -2.26 -8.04 10.94
C LYS A 88 -1.51 -6.71 10.92
N LEU A 89 -1.73 -5.91 11.95
CA LEU A 89 -0.93 -4.72 12.23
C LEU A 89 0.13 -5.06 13.30
N PRO A 90 1.34 -4.51 13.15
CA PRO A 90 2.31 -4.56 14.24
C PRO A 90 1.81 -3.73 15.42
N THR A 91 2.08 -4.19 16.62
CA THR A 91 1.71 -3.48 17.84
C THR A 91 2.79 -2.45 18.19
N PRO A 92 2.49 -1.15 18.19
CA PRO A 92 3.38 -0.14 18.71
C PRO A 92 3.52 -0.33 20.22
N SER A 93 4.75 -0.38 20.72
CA SER A 93 5.02 -0.43 22.16
C SER A 93 5.50 0.92 22.66
N LYS A 94 4.99 1.33 23.81
CA LYS A 94 5.37 2.59 24.43
C LYS A 94 6.87 2.59 24.80
N ASP A 95 7.53 3.71 24.61
CA ASP A 95 8.93 3.94 24.94
C ASP A 95 9.91 2.91 24.33
N SER A 96 9.53 2.33 23.16
CA SER A 96 10.35 1.36 22.45
C SER A 96 10.39 1.63 20.95
N VAL A 97 11.37 0.99 20.28
CA VAL A 97 11.48 1.02 18.81
C VAL A 97 11.00 -0.30 18.25
N VAL A 98 9.97 -0.26 17.41
CA VAL A 98 9.42 -1.44 16.72
C VAL A 98 9.90 -1.46 15.27
N GLY A 99 10.67 -2.49 14.90
CA GLY A 99 11.15 -2.70 13.54
C GLY A 99 10.21 -3.58 12.73
N ILE A 100 9.81 -3.12 11.53
CA ILE A 100 9.02 -3.92 10.58
C ILE A 100 9.94 -4.42 9.48
N LEU A 101 10.24 -5.72 9.48
CA LEU A 101 11.13 -6.37 8.53
C LEU A 101 10.33 -7.20 7.51
N GLY A 102 10.82 -7.24 6.28
CA GLY A 102 10.23 -8.06 5.23
C GLY A 102 10.58 -7.56 3.82
N PRO A 103 10.45 -8.39 2.79
CA PRO A 103 10.69 -8.01 1.40
C PRO A 103 9.71 -6.92 0.92
N ASN A 104 10.00 -6.35 -0.26
CA ASN A 104 9.12 -5.36 -0.86
C ASN A 104 7.78 -6.01 -1.25
N GLY A 105 6.69 -5.24 -1.15
CA GLY A 105 5.34 -5.73 -1.42
C GLY A 105 4.63 -6.38 -0.24
N MET A 106 5.28 -6.59 0.91
CA MET A 106 4.67 -7.21 2.10
C MET A 106 3.74 -6.29 2.92
N GLY A 107 3.51 -5.06 2.47
CA GLY A 107 2.58 -4.15 3.14
C GLY A 107 3.16 -3.32 4.28
N LYS A 108 4.48 -3.22 4.42
CA LYS A 108 5.11 -2.37 5.45
C LYS A 108 4.58 -0.93 5.45
N SER A 109 4.54 -0.32 4.27
CA SER A 109 4.01 1.05 4.12
C SER A 109 2.51 1.14 4.38
N THR A 110 1.74 0.11 4.05
CA THR A 110 0.31 0.02 4.35
C THR A 110 0.08 -0.03 5.86
N ALA A 111 0.85 -0.86 6.57
CA ALA A 111 0.79 -0.94 8.03
C ALA A 111 1.14 0.40 8.69
N ILE A 112 2.20 1.08 8.24
CA ILE A 112 2.59 2.40 8.73
C ILE A 112 1.48 3.43 8.47
N ASN A 113 0.86 3.44 7.29
CA ASN A 113 -0.23 4.36 6.99
C ASN A 113 -1.46 4.11 7.86
N ALA A 114 -1.80 2.85 8.14
CA ALA A 114 -2.88 2.50 9.06
C ALA A 114 -2.57 2.96 10.50
N LEU A 115 -1.38 2.64 11.02
CA LEU A 115 -0.96 3.03 12.36
C LEU A 115 -0.84 4.54 12.55
N SER A 116 -0.46 5.27 11.48
CA SER A 116 -0.36 6.73 11.52
C SER A 116 -1.68 7.47 11.35
N GLY A 117 -2.78 6.76 11.17
CA GLY A 117 -4.09 7.38 10.92
C GLY A 117 -4.26 8.00 9.53
N ARG A 118 -3.27 7.84 8.62
CA ARG A 118 -3.34 8.35 7.25
C ARG A 118 -4.26 7.52 6.35
N MET A 119 -4.54 6.30 6.75
CA MET A 119 -5.42 5.37 6.06
C MET A 119 -6.29 4.66 7.09
N VAL A 120 -7.59 4.68 6.87
CA VAL A 120 -8.53 3.87 7.65
C VAL A 120 -8.61 2.48 7.01
N PRO A 121 -8.27 1.41 7.72
CA PRO A 121 -8.42 0.06 7.20
C PRO A 121 -9.89 -0.27 6.89
N ASN A 122 -10.14 -1.17 5.94
CA ASN A 122 -11.50 -1.53 5.49
C ASN A 122 -11.93 -2.96 5.87
N LEU A 123 -11.21 -3.64 6.75
CA LEU A 123 -11.51 -5.01 7.20
C LEU A 123 -11.75 -6.03 6.06
N GLY A 124 -11.18 -5.75 4.89
CA GLY A 124 -11.32 -6.60 3.70
C GLY A 124 -12.48 -6.23 2.78
N ASP A 125 -13.34 -5.31 3.14
CA ASP A 125 -14.35 -4.77 2.24
C ASP A 125 -13.75 -3.66 1.36
N TRP A 126 -13.21 -4.07 0.21
CA TRP A 126 -12.61 -3.17 -0.77
C TRP A 126 -13.63 -2.27 -1.49
N SER A 127 -14.92 -2.55 -1.38
CA SER A 127 -15.99 -1.75 -1.96
C SER A 127 -16.40 -0.59 -1.04
N ASP A 128 -16.05 -0.67 0.23
CA ASP A 128 -16.29 0.40 1.20
C ASP A 128 -15.38 1.60 0.89
N LYS A 129 -16.01 2.73 0.52
CA LYS A 129 -15.31 3.97 0.17
C LYS A 129 -15.02 4.86 1.37
N ASP A 130 -15.67 4.63 2.48
CA ASP A 130 -15.57 5.45 3.68
C ASP A 130 -15.54 4.57 4.95
N PRO A 131 -14.49 3.75 5.11
CA PRO A 131 -14.37 2.86 6.26
C PRO A 131 -14.26 3.64 7.56
N ASP A 132 -14.90 3.12 8.61
CA ASP A 132 -14.95 3.76 9.92
C ASP A 132 -13.97 3.14 10.92
N TRP A 133 -13.31 3.98 11.70
CA TRP A 133 -12.42 3.58 12.79
C TRP A 133 -13.13 2.76 13.88
N ASP A 134 -14.40 3.03 14.17
CA ASP A 134 -15.13 2.33 15.23
C ASP A 134 -15.28 0.84 14.91
N ASN A 135 -15.61 0.53 13.66
CA ASN A 135 -15.70 -0.85 13.21
C ASN A 135 -14.37 -1.60 13.37
N ILE A 136 -13.25 -0.94 13.09
CA ILE A 136 -11.92 -1.55 13.22
C ILE A 136 -11.58 -1.78 14.69
N ILE A 137 -11.80 -0.79 15.52
CA ILE A 137 -11.51 -0.84 16.96
C ILE A 137 -12.35 -1.92 17.63
N GLU A 138 -13.60 -2.12 17.22
CA GLU A 138 -14.47 -3.17 17.75
C GLU A 138 -14.00 -4.58 17.37
N THR A 139 -13.45 -4.78 16.17
CA THR A 139 -12.95 -6.09 15.74
C THR A 139 -11.63 -6.49 16.39
N LEU A 140 -10.86 -5.52 16.87
CA LEU A 140 -9.59 -5.79 17.51
C LEU A 140 -9.77 -6.30 18.95
N PRO A 141 -9.00 -7.32 19.37
CA PRO A 141 -8.97 -7.75 20.74
C PRO A 141 -8.47 -6.63 21.65
N ARG A 142 -8.90 -6.65 22.91
CA ARG A 142 -8.41 -5.72 23.94
C ARG A 142 -6.89 -5.86 24.08
N GLY A 143 -6.16 -4.76 24.06
CA GLY A 143 -4.71 -4.74 24.17
C GLY A 143 -4.09 -3.45 23.62
N GLU A 144 -2.76 -3.37 23.69
CA GLU A 144 -1.97 -2.17 23.33
C GLU A 144 -2.27 -1.62 21.94
N LEU A 145 -2.47 -2.48 20.94
CA LEU A 145 -2.78 -2.04 19.57
C LEU A 145 -4.13 -1.31 19.51
N ARG A 146 -5.15 -1.87 20.18
CA ARG A 146 -6.48 -1.27 20.24
C ARG A 146 -6.45 0.09 20.94
N ASP A 147 -5.77 0.15 22.08
CA ASP A 147 -5.65 1.38 22.88
C ASP A 147 -4.87 2.46 22.10
N PHE A 148 -3.84 2.06 21.38
CA PHE A 148 -3.09 2.94 20.49
C PHE A 148 -3.97 3.51 19.37
N LEU A 149 -4.75 2.69 18.67
CA LEU A 149 -5.61 3.15 17.59
C LEU A 149 -6.74 4.05 18.07
N ILE A 150 -7.27 3.79 19.27
CA ILE A 150 -8.22 4.69 19.93
C ILE A 150 -7.57 6.07 20.16
N ALA A 151 -6.36 6.09 20.69
CA ALA A 151 -5.64 7.33 20.95
C ALA A 151 -5.30 8.10 19.67
N VAL A 152 -4.99 7.40 18.57
CA VAL A 152 -4.79 8.01 17.24
C VAL A 152 -6.10 8.60 16.70
N LYS A 153 -7.21 7.85 16.77
CA LYS A 153 -8.54 8.32 16.36
C LYS A 153 -8.96 9.56 17.11
N GLU A 154 -8.79 9.55 18.43
CA GLU A 154 -9.16 10.67 19.31
C GLU A 154 -8.15 11.83 19.30
N GLN A 155 -7.11 11.75 18.43
CA GLN A 155 -6.04 12.74 18.32
C GLN A 155 -5.28 13.02 19.65
N LYS A 156 -5.30 12.04 20.56
CA LYS A 156 -4.53 12.09 21.82
C LYS A 156 -3.04 11.86 21.60
N ILE A 157 -2.68 11.27 20.46
CA ILE A 157 -1.30 11.02 20.05
C ILE A 157 -1.04 11.79 18.77
N SER A 158 0.01 12.63 18.77
CA SER A 158 0.52 13.27 17.56
C SER A 158 1.47 12.31 16.84
N VAL A 159 1.17 11.98 15.58
CA VAL A 159 1.97 11.05 14.80
C VAL A 159 2.77 11.78 13.73
N ALA A 160 4.10 11.75 13.84
CA ALA A 160 5.01 12.24 12.81
C ALA A 160 5.44 11.10 11.89
N VAL A 161 5.30 11.27 10.58
CA VAL A 161 5.73 10.26 9.60
C VAL A 161 6.73 10.87 8.64
N LYS A 162 7.94 10.33 8.61
CA LYS A 162 8.97 10.73 7.64
C LYS A 162 8.56 10.26 6.24
N PRO A 163 8.44 11.17 5.25
CA PRO A 163 8.07 10.80 3.89
C PRO A 163 9.21 10.02 3.22
N GLN A 164 8.86 9.01 2.42
CA GLN A 164 9.84 8.22 1.67
C GLN A 164 10.45 9.03 0.50
N ASN A 165 9.67 9.90 -0.13
CA ASN A 165 10.11 10.72 -1.27
C ASN A 165 10.41 12.15 -0.83
N VAL A 166 11.60 12.35 -0.26
CA VAL A 166 12.07 13.66 0.20
C VAL A 166 12.31 14.65 -0.96
N ASP A 167 12.59 14.17 -2.16
CA ASP A 167 12.80 15.00 -3.37
C ASP A 167 11.63 15.92 -3.74
N LYS A 168 10.46 15.66 -3.16
CA LYS A 168 9.27 16.51 -3.35
C LYS A 168 9.24 17.71 -2.40
N ILE A 169 10.02 17.69 -1.33
CA ILE A 169 10.06 18.76 -0.31
C ILE A 169 10.52 20.08 -0.94
N PRO A 170 11.66 20.15 -1.67
CA PRO A 170 12.14 21.40 -2.26
C PRO A 170 11.20 22.02 -3.31
N LYS A 171 10.27 21.21 -3.85
CA LYS A 171 9.28 21.68 -4.83
C LYS A 171 8.09 22.38 -4.18
N ARG A 172 7.85 22.15 -2.88
CA ARG A 172 6.69 22.64 -2.14
C ARG A 172 7.03 23.70 -1.11
N VAL A 173 8.30 23.73 -0.68
CA VAL A 173 8.75 24.57 0.42
C VAL A 173 9.94 25.40 -0.05
N ASP A 174 9.95 26.68 0.26
CA ASP A 174 11.05 27.62 0.00
C ASP A 174 11.49 28.26 1.32
N GLY A 175 12.78 28.46 1.48
CA GLY A 175 13.38 29.03 2.67
C GLY A 175 14.66 28.33 3.09
N THR A 176 15.29 28.83 4.13
CA THR A 176 16.45 28.19 4.75
C THR A 176 16.03 27.03 5.66
N VAL A 177 16.94 26.10 5.91
CA VAL A 177 16.71 24.98 6.83
C VAL A 177 16.29 25.49 8.21
N SER A 178 17.02 26.48 8.72
CA SER A 178 16.76 27.09 10.02
C SER A 178 15.35 27.70 10.10
N GLU A 179 14.93 28.49 9.11
CA GLU A 179 13.60 29.10 9.08
C GLU A 179 12.47 28.08 9.08
N LEU A 180 12.66 26.95 8.35
CA LEU A 180 11.63 25.94 8.23
C LEU A 180 11.52 25.06 9.47
N LEU A 181 12.66 24.64 10.03
CA LEU A 181 12.68 23.81 11.22
C LEU A 181 12.21 24.58 12.46
N SER A 182 12.60 25.85 12.60
CA SER A 182 12.15 26.69 13.71
C SER A 182 10.64 26.90 13.75
N LYS A 183 9.99 26.95 12.57
CA LYS A 183 8.52 27.11 12.47
C LYS A 183 7.73 25.89 12.96
N VAL A 184 8.32 24.69 12.93
CA VAL A 184 7.67 23.43 13.30
C VAL A 184 8.17 22.89 14.64
N ASP A 185 9.06 23.60 15.31
CA ASP A 185 9.59 23.21 16.60
C ASP A 185 8.60 23.55 17.74
N GLU A 186 7.63 22.67 17.95
CA GLU A 186 6.64 22.79 19.04
C GLU A 186 7.26 22.52 20.42
N ARG A 187 8.42 21.88 20.47
CA ARG A 187 9.05 21.38 21.71
C ARG A 187 10.21 22.24 22.20
N GLY A 188 10.68 23.18 21.39
CA GLY A 188 11.84 24.02 21.70
C GLY A 188 13.19 23.28 21.75
N ILE A 189 13.30 22.15 21.02
CA ILE A 189 14.49 21.28 21.02
C ILE A 189 15.32 21.42 19.73
N PHE A 190 15.02 22.40 18.90
CA PHE A 190 15.68 22.61 17.61
C PHE A 190 17.21 22.60 17.70
N SER A 191 17.76 23.40 18.62
CA SER A 191 19.22 23.54 18.76
C SER A 191 19.91 22.24 19.25
N GLU A 192 19.23 21.44 20.06
CA GLU A 192 19.74 20.16 20.55
C GLU A 192 19.77 19.14 19.41
N ILE A 193 18.66 18.96 18.70
CA ILE A 193 18.53 17.99 17.62
C ILE A 193 19.44 18.35 16.44
N THR A 194 19.54 19.62 16.05
CA THR A 194 20.41 20.01 14.93
C THR A 194 21.86 19.73 15.22
N LYS A 195 22.31 19.90 16.46
CA LYS A 195 23.66 19.56 16.89
C LYS A 195 23.88 18.05 16.94
N GLU A 196 22.92 17.30 17.49
CA GLU A 196 23.00 15.82 17.58
C GLU A 196 23.07 15.19 16.18
N LEU A 197 22.30 15.70 15.24
CA LEU A 197 22.29 15.21 13.85
C LEU A 197 23.39 15.82 12.98
N GLY A 198 24.23 16.73 13.51
CA GLY A 198 25.30 17.39 12.77
C GLY A 198 24.83 18.29 11.62
N LEU A 199 23.67 18.92 11.78
CA LEU A 199 23.03 19.75 10.75
C LEU A 199 23.47 21.22 10.77
N ASP A 200 24.31 21.62 11.73
CA ASP A 200 24.71 23.04 11.94
C ASP A 200 25.22 23.71 10.66
N HIS A 201 25.96 22.98 9.85
CA HIS A 201 26.51 23.48 8.58
C HIS A 201 25.50 23.64 7.46
N LEU A 202 24.27 23.18 7.63
CA LEU A 202 23.19 23.22 6.64
C LEU A 202 22.14 24.31 6.98
N LEU A 203 22.13 24.84 8.20
CA LEU A 203 21.07 25.70 8.71
C LEU A 203 20.79 26.93 7.85
N ASP A 204 21.84 27.55 7.30
CA ASP A 204 21.74 28.74 6.47
C ASP A 204 21.51 28.42 4.97
N ARG A 205 21.56 27.14 4.59
CA ARG A 205 21.32 26.73 3.20
C ARG A 205 19.83 26.71 2.87
N LYS A 206 19.53 27.04 1.61
CA LYS A 206 18.17 26.87 1.10
C LYS A 206 17.88 25.38 0.88
N VAL A 207 16.68 24.94 1.21
CA VAL A 207 16.24 23.54 1.06
C VAL A 207 16.40 23.03 -0.37
N LYS A 208 16.28 23.90 -1.37
CA LYS A 208 16.50 23.56 -2.79
C LYS A 208 17.94 23.20 -3.14
N GLN A 209 18.89 23.55 -2.29
CA GLN A 209 20.32 23.31 -2.51
C GLN A 209 20.84 22.05 -1.79
N LEU A 210 19.98 21.38 -1.04
CA LEU A 210 20.32 20.19 -0.29
C LEU A 210 20.33 18.95 -1.19
N SER A 211 21.28 18.08 -0.92
CA SER A 211 21.32 16.74 -1.51
C SER A 211 20.20 15.85 -0.94
N GLY A 212 19.91 14.73 -1.61
CA GLY A 212 18.88 13.79 -1.16
C GLY A 212 19.13 13.25 0.25
N GLY A 213 20.38 13.02 0.65
CA GLY A 213 20.74 12.59 1.99
C GLY A 213 20.58 13.70 3.05
N GLU A 214 20.94 14.94 2.70
CA GLU A 214 20.76 16.11 3.59
C GLU A 214 19.27 16.48 3.79
N LEU A 215 18.42 16.14 2.82
CA LEU A 215 16.97 16.29 2.92
C LEU A 215 16.29 15.23 3.80
N GLN A 216 16.92 14.08 4.01
CA GLN A 216 16.41 12.99 4.84
C GLN A 216 16.64 13.22 6.33
#